data_2561f450d7b94a0f7ac3a8125fd857a1
#
_entry.id   2561f450d7b94a0f7ac3a8125fd857a1
#
_cell.length_a   1.000
_cell.length_b   1.000
_cell.length_c   1.000
_cell.angle_alpha   90.00
_cell.angle_beta   90.00
_cell.angle_gamma   90.00
#
_symmetry.space_group_name_H-M   'P 1'
#
loop_
_entity.id
_entity.type
_entity.pdbx_description
1 polymer ?
#
loop_
_entity_poly.entity_id
_entity_poly.type
_entity_poly.pdbx_seq_one_letter_code
_entity_poly.pdbx_strand_id
1 'polypeptide(L)'
;MYHLSLQERNVLEDIVDNELEEIKVDKNELNVFSNGLLKIIKNNVIVDESASEDIKINSLSETELYFDIAKDAIKAKVIFDYKNDKVGYFDKNEAVVRDVDKENEVIAKLTSYGFVVDKKSISMNDVNDEVEFIENGLEELANDYKIFTTEKFNNIKIRKKTNVSSSFGIGSDNIFKYDFSLDNINSDELVNIFKNMKAKKKYFRLKNGDILNLEDDNLKELEDLTEEMNFTDEEIINGRGAIQKYRAIYLDSLRQNKFKNVNTNNLFDDFIKNFYEFKDAKLSISEDELKVLRDYQVTGVKWLYNIHKTGFGGILADEMGLGKTIQTIYYIKQILLEDRNAKFLIVVPTSLVYNWKHEFEMYGGNIPVSIVSGTKN
;
A
#
# COMPACT_ATOMS: atom_id res chain seq x y z
N MET A 1 -34.52 57.55 14.69
CA MET A 1 -35.33 56.34 14.97
C MET A 1 -34.31 55.19 15.02
N TYR A 2 -33.97 54.70 16.21
CA TYR A 2 -33.01 53.61 16.36
C TYR A 2 -33.73 52.31 16.00
N HIS A 3 -33.22 51.59 15.02
CA HIS A 3 -33.73 50.26 14.66
C HIS A 3 -33.08 49.22 15.57
N LEU A 4 -33.80 48.79 16.60
CA LEU A 4 -33.40 47.65 17.45
C LEU A 4 -33.62 46.35 16.67
N SER A 5 -32.70 45.42 16.74
CA SER A 5 -32.90 44.05 16.29
C SER A 5 -33.97 43.34 17.13
N LEU A 6 -34.55 42.28 16.63
CA LEU A 6 -35.56 41.51 17.36
C LEU A 6 -35.05 41.03 18.74
N GLN A 7 -33.77 40.63 18.79
CA GLN A 7 -33.13 40.19 20.03
C GLN A 7 -32.94 41.34 21.03
N GLU A 8 -32.48 42.50 20.56
CA GLU A 8 -32.35 43.69 21.41
C GLU A 8 -33.70 44.14 21.96
N ARG A 9 -34.74 44.09 21.15
CA ARG A 9 -36.10 44.42 21.57
C ARG A 9 -36.62 43.49 22.66
N ASN A 10 -36.52 42.17 22.47
CA ASN A 10 -36.99 41.19 23.43
C ASN A 10 -36.30 41.33 24.80
N VAL A 11 -34.96 41.55 24.78
CA VAL A 11 -34.19 41.74 26.03
C VAL A 11 -34.61 43.04 26.75
N LEU A 12 -34.78 44.13 26.01
CA LEU A 12 -35.21 45.40 26.61
C LEU A 12 -36.65 45.34 27.09
N GLU A 13 -37.57 44.67 26.39
CA GLU A 13 -38.94 44.43 26.82
C GLU A 13 -38.95 43.59 28.11
N ASP A 14 -38.17 42.54 28.23
CA ASP A 14 -38.07 41.73 29.44
C ASP A 14 -37.54 42.55 30.65
N ILE A 15 -36.58 43.45 30.43
CA ILE A 15 -36.06 44.32 31.46
C ILE A 15 -37.14 45.34 31.93
N VAL A 16 -37.88 45.92 30.99
CA VAL A 16 -38.92 46.94 31.28
C VAL A 16 -40.16 46.27 31.90
N ASP A 17 -40.62 45.13 31.35
CA ASP A 17 -41.82 44.42 31.82
C ASP A 17 -41.64 43.85 33.23
N ASN A 18 -40.40 43.48 33.60
CA ASN A 18 -40.10 43.02 34.95
C ASN A 18 -39.72 44.18 35.97
N GLU A 19 -39.80 45.43 35.54
CA GLU A 19 -39.46 46.62 36.38
C GLU A 19 -38.04 46.49 37.02
N LEU A 20 -37.05 45.92 36.26
CA LEU A 20 -35.71 45.73 36.79
C LEU A 20 -34.95 47.08 36.85
N GLU A 21 -34.82 47.61 38.04
CA GLU A 21 -34.03 48.83 38.29
C GLU A 21 -32.54 48.57 38.36
N GLU A 22 -32.12 47.32 38.70
CA GLU A 22 -30.75 46.91 38.89
C GLU A 22 -30.57 45.44 38.57
N ILE A 23 -29.53 45.09 37.76
CA ILE A 23 -29.12 43.75 37.55
C ILE A 23 -27.78 43.54 38.23
N LYS A 24 -27.73 42.68 39.26
CA LYS A 24 -26.50 42.31 39.94
C LYS A 24 -25.87 41.08 39.25
N VAL A 25 -24.65 41.25 38.76
CA VAL A 25 -23.89 40.19 38.10
C VAL A 25 -22.75 39.77 39.02
N ASP A 26 -22.71 38.49 39.41
CA ASP A 26 -21.60 37.96 40.20
C ASP A 26 -20.32 37.81 39.33
N LYS A 27 -19.14 37.91 39.95
CA LYS A 27 -17.87 37.78 39.22
C LYS A 27 -17.80 36.50 38.39
N ASN A 28 -18.41 35.41 38.84
CA ASN A 28 -18.47 34.13 38.17
C ASN A 28 -19.39 34.12 36.94
N GLU A 29 -20.29 35.08 36.83
CA GLU A 29 -21.29 35.23 35.77
C GLU A 29 -20.88 36.31 34.75
N LEU A 30 -19.80 37.07 35.00
CA LEU A 30 -19.34 38.16 34.14
C LEU A 30 -19.13 37.72 32.69
N ASN A 31 -18.60 36.50 32.45
CA ASN A 31 -18.42 35.96 31.11
C ASN A 31 -19.76 35.72 30.39
N VAL A 32 -20.75 35.17 31.08
CA VAL A 32 -22.09 34.92 30.55
C VAL A 32 -22.81 36.24 30.29
N PHE A 33 -22.70 37.19 31.21
CA PHE A 33 -23.28 38.53 31.08
C PHE A 33 -22.67 39.32 29.91
N SER A 34 -21.34 39.33 29.80
CA SER A 34 -20.62 40.11 28.79
C SER A 34 -20.79 39.56 27.38
N ASN A 35 -20.75 38.23 27.21
CA ASN A 35 -20.95 37.57 25.91
C ASN A 35 -22.42 37.37 25.54
N GLY A 36 -23.32 37.46 26.50
CA GLY A 36 -24.76 37.35 26.30
C GLY A 36 -25.42 38.74 26.27
N LEU A 37 -25.93 39.16 27.42
CA LEU A 37 -26.77 40.35 27.57
C LEU A 37 -26.07 41.64 27.12
N LEU A 38 -24.86 41.92 27.64
CA LEU A 38 -24.13 43.14 27.32
C LEU A 38 -23.80 43.25 25.83
N LYS A 39 -23.49 42.16 25.18
CA LYS A 39 -23.23 42.13 23.73
C LYS A 39 -24.45 42.49 22.88
N ILE A 40 -25.65 42.07 23.33
CA ILE A 40 -26.92 42.39 22.66
C ILE A 40 -27.25 43.86 22.82
N ILE A 41 -27.04 44.44 24.01
CA ILE A 41 -27.51 45.79 24.35
C ILE A 41 -26.43 46.88 24.24
N LYS A 42 -25.13 46.54 24.05
CA LYS A 42 -23.99 47.49 24.12
C LYS A 42 -24.09 48.71 23.22
N ASN A 43 -24.80 48.59 22.08
CA ASN A 43 -24.98 49.70 21.15
C ASN A 43 -26.09 50.68 21.59
N ASN A 44 -26.89 50.28 22.56
CA ASN A 44 -28.08 51.03 23.04
C ASN A 44 -27.99 51.39 24.52
N VAL A 45 -26.89 51.14 25.20
CA VAL A 45 -26.66 51.40 26.63
C VAL A 45 -25.38 52.20 26.76
N ILE A 46 -25.43 53.19 27.69
CA ILE A 46 -24.22 53.91 28.09
C ILE A 46 -23.57 53.13 29.22
N VAL A 47 -22.39 52.61 28.96
CA VAL A 47 -21.57 51.93 29.97
C VAL A 47 -20.72 53.00 30.66
N ASP A 48 -20.87 53.19 31.98
CA ASP A 48 -19.99 54.05 32.73
C ASP A 48 -18.59 53.47 32.83
N GLU A 49 -17.62 54.15 32.22
CA GLU A 49 -16.24 53.68 32.16
C GLU A 49 -15.58 53.58 33.54
N SER A 50 -16.10 54.31 34.57
CA SER A 50 -15.58 54.22 35.94
C SER A 50 -15.96 52.93 36.64
N ALA A 51 -17.06 52.28 36.22
CA ALA A 51 -17.50 50.96 36.69
C ALA A 51 -16.86 49.82 35.85
N SER A 52 -16.18 50.17 34.77
CA SER A 52 -15.75 49.23 33.73
C SER A 52 -14.36 48.60 33.94
N GLU A 53 -13.65 48.93 35.03
CA GLU A 53 -12.35 48.26 35.28
C GLU A 53 -12.50 46.74 35.44
N ASP A 54 -13.62 46.28 35.98
CA ASP A 54 -13.93 44.85 36.13
C ASP A 54 -14.65 44.24 34.89
N ILE A 55 -15.19 45.10 33.96
CA ILE A 55 -15.99 44.67 32.78
C ILE A 55 -15.22 44.88 31.46
N LYS A 56 -13.92 45.11 31.50
CA LYS A 56 -13.14 45.18 30.26
C LYS A 56 -13.20 43.82 29.55
N ILE A 57 -14.04 43.74 28.49
CA ILE A 57 -13.92 42.69 27.49
C ILE A 57 -12.50 42.84 26.95
N ASN A 58 -11.59 42.04 27.46
CA ASN A 58 -10.25 42.01 26.97
C ASN A 58 -10.31 41.59 25.51
N SER A 59 -10.03 42.51 24.60
CA SER A 59 -9.98 42.14 23.18
C SER A 59 -8.92 41.09 23.02
N LEU A 60 -9.27 40.00 22.38
CA LEU A 60 -8.31 38.95 21.96
C LEU A 60 -7.20 39.64 21.18
N SER A 61 -5.99 39.57 21.70
CA SER A 61 -4.81 40.22 21.11
C SER A 61 -4.12 39.30 20.12
N GLU A 62 -4.05 38.03 20.46
CA GLU A 62 -3.32 37.03 19.65
C GLU A 62 -3.85 35.62 19.96
N THR A 63 -3.69 34.71 18.96
CA THR A 63 -3.97 33.28 19.13
C THR A 63 -2.73 32.46 18.80
N GLU A 64 -2.39 31.55 19.70
CA GLU A 64 -1.28 30.64 19.57
C GLU A 64 -1.81 29.21 19.33
N LEU A 65 -1.37 28.57 18.26
CA LEU A 65 -1.72 27.20 17.91
C LEU A 65 -0.51 26.28 18.07
N TYR A 66 -0.64 25.27 18.89
CA TYR A 66 0.40 24.29 19.16
C TYR A 66 0.00 22.95 18.57
N PHE A 67 0.85 22.39 17.68
CA PHE A 67 0.61 21.09 17.05
C PHE A 67 1.63 20.05 17.53
N ASP A 68 1.13 18.87 17.87
CA ASP A 68 1.92 17.71 18.30
C ASP A 68 1.33 16.43 17.73
N ILE A 69 2.11 15.35 17.74
CA ILE A 69 1.63 14.00 17.42
C ILE A 69 1.55 13.14 18.67
N ALA A 70 0.40 12.61 18.93
CA ALA A 70 0.17 11.65 19.99
C ALA A 70 -0.75 10.53 19.52
N LYS A 71 -0.29 9.25 19.65
CA LYS A 71 -1.07 8.06 19.30
C LYS A 71 -1.63 8.10 17.88
N ASP A 72 -0.76 8.36 16.90
CA ASP A 72 -1.09 8.38 15.47
C ASP A 72 -2.12 9.44 15.03
N ALA A 73 -2.27 10.50 15.82
CA ALA A 73 -3.15 11.62 15.54
C ALA A 73 -2.41 12.95 15.70
N ILE A 74 -2.71 13.92 14.84
CA ILE A 74 -2.30 15.31 15.07
C ILE A 74 -3.20 15.90 16.16
N LYS A 75 -2.59 16.45 17.21
CA LYS A 75 -3.28 17.16 18.27
C LYS A 75 -3.00 18.64 18.18
N ALA A 76 -4.07 19.42 18.34
CA ALA A 76 -3.98 20.86 18.44
C ALA A 76 -4.28 21.32 19.87
N LYS A 77 -3.46 22.25 20.39
CA LYS A 77 -3.77 23.02 21.59
C LYS A 77 -3.87 24.48 21.19
N VAL A 78 -4.96 25.10 21.55
CA VAL A 78 -5.26 26.52 21.24
C VAL A 78 -5.12 27.32 22.50
N ILE A 79 -4.34 28.41 22.45
CA ILE A 79 -4.16 29.37 23.53
C ILE A 79 -4.53 30.74 23.00
N PHE A 80 -5.40 31.42 23.73
CA PHE A 80 -5.86 32.76 23.46
C PHE A 80 -5.16 33.74 24.39
N ASP A 81 -4.55 34.77 23.84
CA ASP A 81 -3.86 35.81 24.58
C ASP A 81 -4.76 37.04 24.68
N TYR A 82 -5.17 37.37 25.92
CA TYR A 82 -5.98 38.50 26.27
C TYR A 82 -5.10 39.61 26.92
N LYS A 83 -4.04 40.03 26.23
CA LYS A 83 -3.05 41.07 26.62
C LYS A 83 -2.17 40.71 27.82
N ASN A 84 -2.72 40.23 28.91
CA ASN A 84 -1.98 39.88 30.13
C ASN A 84 -2.24 38.45 30.58
N ASP A 85 -3.31 37.85 30.07
CA ASP A 85 -3.78 36.52 30.47
C ASP A 85 -3.86 35.58 29.30
N LYS A 86 -3.13 34.46 29.37
CA LYS A 86 -3.20 33.36 28.38
C LYS A 86 -4.14 32.28 28.86
N VAL A 87 -5.15 31.98 28.06
CA VAL A 87 -6.22 31.02 28.40
C VAL A 87 -6.29 29.96 27.30
N GLY A 88 -6.22 28.69 27.69
CA GLY A 88 -6.46 27.58 26.78
C GLY A 88 -7.94 27.44 26.45
N TYR A 89 -8.23 26.90 25.25
CA TYR A 89 -9.63 26.72 24.81
C TYR A 89 -10.48 25.95 25.82
N PHE A 90 -9.94 24.93 26.47
CA PHE A 90 -10.65 24.10 27.45
C PHE A 90 -10.53 24.59 28.89
N ASP A 91 -9.78 25.67 29.13
CA ASP A 91 -9.56 26.16 30.49
C ASP A 91 -10.83 26.90 31.00
N LYS A 92 -11.21 26.56 32.21
CA LYS A 92 -12.25 27.27 32.94
C LYS A 92 -11.63 28.39 33.78
N ASN A 93 -11.26 29.48 33.12
CA ASN A 93 -10.76 30.64 33.82
C ASN A 93 -11.89 31.69 33.94
N GLU A 94 -12.46 31.83 35.13
CA GLU A 94 -13.59 32.71 35.40
C GLU A 94 -13.13 34.19 35.52
N ALA A 95 -11.83 34.44 35.65
CA ALA A 95 -11.29 35.78 35.83
C ALA A 95 -11.14 36.56 34.50
N VAL A 96 -11.18 35.88 33.35
CA VAL A 96 -11.00 36.52 32.05
C VAL A 96 -12.31 36.53 31.27
N VAL A 97 -12.76 37.70 30.89
CA VAL A 97 -13.91 37.83 29.95
C VAL A 97 -13.44 37.50 28.55
N ARG A 98 -13.89 36.35 28.04
CA ARG A 98 -13.46 35.76 26.75
C ARG A 98 -14.31 36.30 25.59
N ASP A 99 -13.69 36.51 24.44
CA ASP A 99 -14.35 36.79 23.16
C ASP A 99 -14.73 35.46 22.47
N VAL A 100 -15.84 34.87 22.90
CA VAL A 100 -16.28 33.53 22.47
C VAL A 100 -16.51 33.46 20.96
N ASP A 101 -16.91 34.56 20.32
CA ASP A 101 -17.16 34.55 18.87
C ASP A 101 -15.84 34.37 18.12
N LYS A 102 -14.81 35.16 18.47
CA LYS A 102 -13.49 35.01 17.84
C LYS A 102 -12.84 33.66 18.15
N GLU A 103 -13.02 33.16 19.38
CA GLU A 103 -12.53 31.83 19.71
C GLU A 103 -13.20 30.75 18.87
N ASN A 104 -14.52 30.85 18.67
CA ASN A 104 -15.28 29.92 17.81
C ASN A 104 -14.86 30.02 16.34
N GLU A 105 -14.49 31.20 15.82
CA GLU A 105 -13.94 31.39 14.49
C GLU A 105 -12.64 30.58 14.30
N VAL A 106 -11.74 30.62 15.29
CA VAL A 106 -10.50 29.85 15.29
C VAL A 106 -10.79 28.34 15.26
N ILE A 107 -11.71 27.90 16.11
CA ILE A 107 -12.11 26.48 16.18
C ILE A 107 -12.80 26.05 14.90
N ALA A 108 -13.67 26.87 14.32
CA ALA A 108 -14.29 26.58 13.02
C ALA A 108 -13.26 26.48 11.91
N LYS A 109 -12.23 27.33 11.92
CA LYS A 109 -11.10 27.25 10.98
C LYS A 109 -10.35 25.93 11.13
N LEU A 110 -10.00 25.49 12.34
CA LEU A 110 -9.38 24.17 12.59
C LEU A 110 -10.29 23.03 12.15
N THR A 111 -11.58 23.10 12.44
CA THR A 111 -12.55 22.07 12.04
C THR A 111 -12.67 21.95 10.52
N SER A 112 -12.52 23.05 9.78
CA SER A 112 -12.54 23.02 8.31
C SER A 112 -11.36 22.24 7.70
N TYR A 113 -10.26 22.07 8.44
CA TYR A 113 -9.14 21.21 8.05
C TYR A 113 -9.30 19.74 8.50
N GLY A 114 -10.42 19.37 9.13
CA GLY A 114 -10.67 18.01 9.59
C GLY A 114 -10.36 17.76 11.08
N PHE A 115 -10.02 18.80 11.86
CA PHE A 115 -9.90 18.64 13.31
C PHE A 115 -11.26 18.40 13.96
N VAL A 116 -11.32 17.44 14.85
CA VAL A 116 -12.49 17.12 15.66
C VAL A 116 -12.26 17.61 17.08
N VAL A 117 -13.23 18.38 17.59
CA VAL A 117 -13.23 18.89 18.97
C VAL A 117 -14.01 17.92 19.84
N ASP A 118 -13.35 17.33 20.83
CA ASP A 118 -13.96 16.53 21.88
C ASP A 118 -13.92 17.30 23.19
N LYS A 119 -14.49 16.77 24.29
CA LYS A 119 -14.61 17.41 25.60
C LYS A 119 -13.34 18.02 26.19
N LYS A 120 -12.16 17.52 25.80
CA LYS A 120 -10.86 17.92 26.34
C LYS A 120 -9.71 17.95 25.31
N SER A 121 -9.99 17.74 24.04
CA SER A 121 -8.96 17.65 23.03
C SER A 121 -9.46 18.09 21.66
N ILE A 122 -8.54 18.63 20.88
CA ILE A 122 -8.71 18.89 19.47
C ILE A 122 -7.74 17.97 18.74
N SER A 123 -8.24 17.10 17.87
CA SER A 123 -7.40 16.11 17.18
C SER A 123 -7.90 15.80 15.79
N MET A 124 -6.97 15.37 14.93
CA MET A 124 -7.21 14.91 13.57
C MET A 124 -6.69 13.48 13.46
N ASN A 125 -7.51 12.56 12.96
CA ASN A 125 -7.19 11.13 12.88
C ASN A 125 -7.24 10.57 11.45
N ASP A 126 -7.79 11.32 10.49
CA ASP A 126 -7.78 10.88 9.08
C ASP A 126 -6.45 11.25 8.43
N VAL A 127 -5.76 10.25 7.87
CA VAL A 127 -4.42 10.44 7.30
C VAL A 127 -4.45 11.32 6.05
N ASN A 128 -5.56 11.36 5.30
CA ASN A 128 -5.66 12.25 4.14
C ASN A 128 -5.74 13.70 4.57
N ASP A 129 -6.58 13.99 5.60
CA ASP A 129 -6.71 15.33 6.17
C ASP A 129 -5.37 15.77 6.78
N GLU A 130 -4.64 14.86 7.44
CA GLU A 130 -3.33 15.15 8.01
C GLU A 130 -2.30 15.56 6.95
N VAL A 131 -2.27 14.86 5.80
CA VAL A 131 -1.37 15.21 4.69
C VAL A 131 -1.73 16.59 4.13
N GLU A 132 -3.01 16.85 3.87
CA GLU A 132 -3.46 18.13 3.35
C GLU A 132 -3.16 19.28 4.32
N PHE A 133 -3.38 19.04 5.60
CA PHE A 133 -3.07 20.00 6.66
C PHE A 133 -1.57 20.28 6.75
N ILE A 134 -0.71 19.26 6.72
CA ILE A 134 0.75 19.44 6.79
C ILE A 134 1.28 20.15 5.54
N GLU A 135 0.77 19.82 4.35
CA GLU A 135 1.26 20.39 3.09
C GLU A 135 0.76 21.82 2.85
N ASN A 136 -0.46 22.14 3.24
CA ASN A 136 -1.12 23.43 2.90
C ASN A 136 -1.67 24.16 4.13
N GLY A 137 -2.36 23.47 5.03
CA GLY A 137 -3.10 24.09 6.14
C GLY A 137 -2.22 24.84 7.13
N LEU A 138 -1.01 24.35 7.41
CA LEU A 138 -0.07 25.04 8.33
C LEU A 138 0.36 26.40 7.81
N GLU A 139 0.69 26.49 6.52
CA GLU A 139 1.10 27.76 5.90
C GLU A 139 -0.06 28.76 5.88
N GLU A 140 -1.28 28.30 5.59
CA GLU A 140 -2.47 29.14 5.62
C GLU A 140 -2.77 29.66 7.03
N LEU A 141 -2.68 28.79 8.05
CA LEU A 141 -2.90 29.21 9.45
C LEU A 141 -1.80 30.16 9.97
N ALA A 142 -0.57 30.02 9.49
CA ALA A 142 0.55 30.88 9.90
C ALA A 142 0.39 32.34 9.44
N ASN A 143 -0.50 32.61 8.47
CA ASN A 143 -0.81 33.99 8.06
C ASN A 143 -1.66 34.73 9.12
N ASP A 144 -2.49 33.98 9.86
CA ASP A 144 -3.47 34.55 10.79
C ASP A 144 -3.08 34.32 12.25
N TYR A 145 -2.31 33.26 12.56
CA TYR A 145 -2.04 32.81 13.93
C TYR A 145 -0.57 32.52 14.16
N LYS A 146 -0.12 32.57 15.41
CA LYS A 146 1.22 32.07 15.79
C LYS A 146 1.20 30.55 15.89
N ILE A 147 2.05 29.89 15.09
CA ILE A 147 2.15 28.44 15.02
C ILE A 147 3.37 27.93 15.77
N PHE A 148 3.16 26.94 16.62
CA PHE A 148 4.21 26.21 17.34
C PHE A 148 4.05 24.72 17.08
N THR A 149 5.16 24.06 16.75
CA THR A 149 5.17 22.62 16.45
C THR A 149 6.20 21.93 17.31
N THR A 150 5.93 20.68 17.68
CA THR A 150 6.91 19.85 18.37
C THR A 150 7.92 19.25 17.40
N GLU A 151 9.08 18.85 17.94
CA GLU A 151 10.09 18.14 17.13
C GLU A 151 9.51 16.86 16.47
N LYS A 152 8.64 16.14 17.18
CA LYS A 152 7.96 14.95 16.64
C LYS A 152 7.09 15.28 15.45
N PHE A 153 6.35 16.36 15.50
CA PHE A 153 5.51 16.84 14.41
C PHE A 153 6.37 17.24 13.20
N ASN A 154 7.47 17.96 13.40
CA ASN A 154 8.37 18.42 12.34
C ASN A 154 9.13 17.27 11.67
N ASN A 155 9.29 16.14 12.34
CA ASN A 155 9.99 14.98 11.80
C ASN A 155 9.12 14.06 10.96
N ILE A 156 7.81 14.33 10.80
CA ILE A 156 6.93 13.57 9.91
C ILE A 156 7.39 13.74 8.46
N LYS A 157 7.62 12.64 7.80
CA LYS A 157 7.94 12.62 6.37
C LYS A 157 6.77 12.08 5.58
N ILE A 158 6.29 12.86 4.61
CA ILE A 158 5.34 12.39 3.61
C ILE A 158 6.16 11.81 2.46
N ARG A 159 6.15 10.49 2.35
CA ARG A 159 6.91 9.74 1.33
C ARG A 159 6.07 9.65 0.06
N LYS A 160 6.38 10.51 -0.91
CA LYS A 160 5.70 10.53 -2.22
C LYS A 160 6.16 9.41 -3.14
N LYS A 161 7.40 8.91 -2.95
CA LYS A 161 8.01 7.81 -3.69
C LYS A 161 8.72 6.86 -2.73
N THR A 162 8.64 5.57 -3.03
CA THR A 162 9.27 4.50 -2.27
C THR A 162 10.28 3.79 -3.17
N ASN A 163 11.49 3.57 -2.66
CA ASN A 163 12.45 2.74 -3.37
C ASN A 163 12.15 1.27 -3.05
N VAL A 164 11.79 0.54 -4.08
CA VAL A 164 11.58 -0.91 -4.03
C VAL A 164 12.76 -1.58 -4.71
N SER A 165 13.37 -2.54 -4.03
CA SER A 165 14.36 -3.43 -4.60
C SER A 165 13.76 -4.82 -4.71
N SER A 166 13.68 -5.37 -5.92
CA SER A 166 13.19 -6.71 -6.19
C SER A 166 14.22 -7.50 -6.98
N SER A 167 14.46 -8.74 -6.60
CA SER A 167 15.38 -9.61 -7.31
C SER A 167 14.89 -11.05 -7.37
N PHE A 168 15.18 -11.70 -8.50
CA PHE A 168 14.96 -13.12 -8.72
C PHE A 168 16.28 -13.77 -9.11
N GLY A 169 16.52 -14.97 -8.60
CA GLY A 169 17.76 -15.66 -8.89
C GLY A 169 17.69 -17.16 -8.66
N ILE A 170 18.74 -17.85 -9.09
CA ILE A 170 18.99 -19.24 -8.75
C ILE A 170 20.14 -19.26 -7.75
N GLY A 171 19.94 -19.91 -6.60
CA GLY A 171 20.98 -20.12 -5.62
C GLY A 171 21.99 -21.19 -6.05
N SER A 172 23.12 -21.28 -5.36
CA SER A 172 24.11 -22.35 -5.55
C SER A 172 23.56 -23.75 -5.24
N ASP A 173 22.46 -23.82 -4.49
CA ASP A 173 21.65 -25.00 -4.21
C ASP A 173 20.66 -25.36 -5.35
N ASN A 174 20.72 -24.65 -6.46
CA ASN A 174 19.82 -24.76 -7.61
C ASN A 174 18.33 -24.50 -7.29
N ILE A 175 18.06 -23.78 -6.20
CA ILE A 175 16.73 -23.34 -5.80
C ILE A 175 16.49 -21.95 -6.37
N PHE A 176 15.32 -21.76 -6.99
CA PHE A 176 14.86 -20.44 -7.44
C PHE A 176 14.39 -19.63 -6.24
N LYS A 177 14.93 -18.43 -6.10
CA LYS A 177 14.69 -17.55 -4.96
C LYS A 177 14.24 -16.19 -5.44
N TYR A 178 13.47 -15.54 -4.58
CA TYR A 178 13.14 -14.12 -4.71
C TYR A 178 13.53 -13.39 -3.43
N ASP A 179 13.88 -12.12 -3.59
CA ASP A 179 14.09 -11.18 -2.51
C ASP A 179 13.48 -9.85 -2.92
N PHE A 180 12.77 -9.19 -2.00
CA PHE A 180 12.36 -7.81 -2.16
C PHE A 180 12.45 -7.06 -0.83
N SER A 181 12.73 -5.77 -0.93
CA SER A 181 12.82 -4.87 0.22
C SER A 181 12.38 -3.47 -0.16
N LEU A 182 11.94 -2.71 0.83
CA LEU A 182 11.58 -1.31 0.70
C LEU A 182 12.45 -0.50 1.64
N ASP A 183 12.96 0.63 1.15
CA ASP A 183 13.81 1.50 1.96
C ASP A 183 13.05 2.06 3.17
N ASN A 184 13.59 1.79 4.37
CA ASN A 184 13.05 2.30 5.65
C ASN A 184 11.57 1.94 5.92
N ILE A 185 11.10 0.81 5.40
CA ILE A 185 9.79 0.22 5.71
C ILE A 185 10.05 -1.20 6.23
N ASN A 186 9.48 -1.51 7.38
CA ASN A 186 9.59 -2.85 7.92
C ASN A 186 8.71 -3.80 7.11
N SER A 187 9.22 -4.96 6.78
CA SER A 187 8.49 -5.95 5.98
C SER A 187 7.20 -6.44 6.66
N ASP A 188 7.11 -6.40 7.99
CA ASP A 188 5.89 -6.73 8.74
C ASP A 188 4.73 -5.71 8.52
N GLU A 189 5.02 -4.51 7.98
CA GLU A 189 4.00 -3.52 7.62
C GLU A 189 3.43 -3.74 6.21
N LEU A 190 4.15 -4.47 5.33
CA LEU A 190 3.79 -4.64 3.92
C LEU A 190 2.41 -5.25 3.71
N VAL A 191 2.05 -6.25 4.50
CA VAL A 191 0.72 -6.88 4.43
C VAL A 191 -0.38 -5.85 4.70
N ASN A 192 -0.16 -4.95 5.68
CA ASN A 192 -1.12 -3.90 5.98
C ASN A 192 -1.12 -2.81 4.90
N ILE A 193 0.04 -2.46 4.35
CA ILE A 193 0.15 -1.53 3.22
C ILE A 193 -0.68 -2.07 2.05
N PHE A 194 -0.47 -3.31 1.61
CA PHE A 194 -1.22 -3.91 0.51
C PHE A 194 -2.72 -4.03 0.80
N LYS A 195 -3.13 -4.37 2.04
CA LYS A 195 -4.54 -4.35 2.43
C LYS A 195 -5.19 -2.96 2.27
N ASN A 196 -4.45 -1.90 2.61
CA ASN A 196 -4.94 -0.53 2.47
C ASN A 196 -4.93 -0.07 0.99
N MET A 197 -3.97 -0.53 0.17
CA MET A 197 -3.98 -0.30 -1.29
C MET A 197 -5.21 -0.95 -1.95
N LYS A 198 -5.52 -2.21 -1.61
CA LYS A 198 -6.75 -2.89 -2.06
C LYS A 198 -8.03 -2.18 -1.62
N ALA A 199 -8.02 -1.57 -0.45
CA ALA A 199 -9.11 -0.73 0.04
C ALA A 199 -9.15 0.66 -0.63
N LYS A 200 -8.28 0.94 -1.62
CA LYS A 200 -8.16 2.21 -2.37
C LYS A 200 -7.92 3.42 -1.48
N LYS A 201 -7.21 3.25 -0.38
CA LYS A 201 -6.75 4.37 0.43
C LYS A 201 -5.58 5.06 -0.27
N LYS A 202 -5.51 6.38 -0.14
CA LYS A 202 -4.45 7.18 -0.75
C LYS A 202 -3.17 7.20 0.07
N TYR A 203 -3.31 7.22 1.40
CA TYR A 203 -2.18 7.31 2.33
C TYR A 203 -2.26 6.25 3.42
N PHE A 204 -1.09 5.90 3.96
CA PHE A 204 -0.93 4.97 5.08
C PHE A 204 0.12 5.49 6.05
N ARG A 205 -0.17 5.51 7.35
CA ARG A 205 0.79 5.88 8.39
C ARG A 205 1.62 4.66 8.80
N LEU A 206 2.94 4.79 8.69
CA LEU A 206 3.90 3.79 9.13
C LEU A 206 4.08 3.84 10.66
N LYS A 207 4.56 2.76 11.25
CA LYS A 207 4.83 2.66 12.70
C LYS A 207 5.85 3.69 13.21
N ASN A 208 6.75 4.16 12.36
CA ASN A 208 7.70 5.21 12.68
C ASN A 208 7.10 6.63 12.62
N GLY A 209 5.83 6.76 12.23
CA GLY A 209 5.10 8.01 12.11
C GLY A 209 5.13 8.66 10.72
N ASP A 210 5.97 8.19 9.79
CA ASP A 210 5.97 8.68 8.41
C ASP A 210 4.66 8.33 7.71
N ILE A 211 4.28 9.11 6.73
CA ILE A 211 3.09 8.87 5.90
C ILE A 211 3.51 8.44 4.51
N LEU A 212 3.01 7.31 4.07
CA LEU A 212 3.31 6.70 2.78
C LEU A 212 2.19 7.00 1.79
N ASN A 213 2.54 7.48 0.59
CA ASN A 213 1.61 7.56 -0.53
C ASN A 213 1.43 6.18 -1.16
N LEU A 214 0.22 5.63 -1.11
CA LEU A 214 -0.13 4.31 -1.65
C LEU A 214 -0.38 4.33 -3.16
N GLU A 215 -0.47 5.50 -3.78
CA GLU A 215 -0.59 5.65 -5.24
C GLU A 215 0.78 5.63 -5.94
N ASP A 216 1.87 5.39 -5.20
CA ASP A 216 3.23 5.25 -5.76
C ASP A 216 3.31 4.05 -6.71
N ASP A 217 3.79 4.29 -7.92
CA ASP A 217 3.88 3.27 -8.97
C ASP A 217 4.81 2.11 -8.60
N ASN A 218 5.89 2.37 -7.83
CA ASN A 218 6.79 1.31 -7.37
C ASN A 218 6.10 0.36 -6.38
N LEU A 219 5.23 0.89 -5.51
CA LEU A 219 4.43 0.07 -4.60
C LEU A 219 3.38 -0.74 -5.34
N LYS A 220 2.71 -0.14 -6.34
CA LYS A 220 1.75 -0.85 -7.20
C LYS A 220 2.43 -1.97 -7.98
N GLU A 221 3.62 -1.71 -8.54
CA GLU A 221 4.40 -2.74 -9.23
C GLU A 221 4.73 -3.92 -8.29
N LEU A 222 5.09 -3.66 -7.04
CA LEU A 222 5.37 -4.71 -6.06
C LEU A 222 4.09 -5.45 -5.63
N GLU A 223 2.99 -4.74 -5.38
CA GLU A 223 1.69 -5.37 -5.07
C GLU A 223 1.26 -6.30 -6.19
N ASP A 224 1.25 -5.81 -7.44
CA ASP A 224 0.93 -6.59 -8.62
C ASP A 224 1.81 -7.84 -8.74
N LEU A 225 3.13 -7.70 -8.52
CA LEU A 225 4.07 -8.81 -8.55
C LEU A 225 3.73 -9.87 -7.49
N THR A 226 3.45 -9.45 -6.26
CA THR A 226 3.09 -10.39 -5.17
C THR A 226 1.77 -11.10 -5.44
N GLU A 227 0.80 -10.45 -6.07
CA GLU A 227 -0.47 -11.05 -6.48
C GLU A 227 -0.28 -12.05 -7.63
N GLU A 228 0.38 -11.66 -8.70
CA GLU A 228 0.66 -12.52 -9.87
C GLU A 228 1.45 -13.78 -9.47
N MET A 229 2.35 -13.64 -8.51
CA MET A 229 3.12 -14.76 -7.98
C MET A 229 2.39 -15.54 -6.88
N ASN A 230 1.20 -15.09 -6.46
CA ASN A 230 0.42 -15.67 -5.35
C ASN A 230 1.26 -15.85 -4.08
N PHE A 231 1.98 -14.81 -3.66
CA PHE A 231 2.73 -14.84 -2.41
C PHE A 231 1.78 -14.85 -1.22
N THR A 232 2.10 -15.66 -0.24
CA THR A 232 1.40 -15.70 1.05
C THR A 232 1.78 -14.50 1.91
N ASP A 233 0.96 -14.15 2.90
CA ASP A 233 1.28 -13.10 3.86
C ASP A 233 2.64 -13.34 4.55
N GLU A 234 2.99 -14.61 4.85
CA GLU A 234 4.27 -14.97 5.47
C GLU A 234 5.45 -14.71 4.52
N GLU A 235 5.32 -15.03 3.24
CA GLU A 235 6.32 -14.77 2.21
C GLU A 235 6.51 -13.26 2.00
N ILE A 236 5.43 -12.48 2.04
CA ILE A 236 5.46 -11.02 1.96
C ILE A 236 6.19 -10.43 3.18
N ILE A 237 5.89 -10.89 4.39
CA ILE A 237 6.54 -10.45 5.63
C ILE A 237 8.03 -10.76 5.62
N ASN A 238 8.41 -11.94 5.15
CA ASN A 238 9.81 -12.34 5.06
C ASN A 238 10.58 -11.56 3.97
N GLY A 239 9.89 -11.01 2.97
CA GLY A 239 10.49 -10.32 1.83
C GLY A 239 11.39 -11.20 0.97
N ARG A 240 11.39 -12.51 1.20
CA ARG A 240 12.21 -13.50 0.50
C ARG A 240 11.61 -14.90 0.61
N GLY A 241 11.89 -15.73 -0.37
CA GLY A 241 11.42 -17.11 -0.36
C GLY A 241 11.95 -17.92 -1.56
N ALA A 242 11.42 -19.13 -1.66
CA ALA A 242 11.69 -20.01 -2.79
C ALA A 242 10.50 -20.00 -3.75
N ILE A 243 10.77 -19.98 -5.03
CA ILE A 243 9.75 -20.10 -6.06
C ILE A 243 9.90 -21.42 -6.81
N GLN A 244 8.78 -21.97 -7.23
CA GLN A 244 8.79 -23.18 -8.04
C GLN A 244 9.36 -22.89 -9.43
N LYS A 245 10.15 -23.81 -9.96
CA LYS A 245 10.89 -23.67 -11.21
C LYS A 245 10.02 -23.24 -12.40
N TYR A 246 8.79 -23.72 -12.49
CA TYR A 246 7.87 -23.34 -13.58
C TYR A 246 7.48 -21.87 -13.55
N ARG A 247 7.48 -21.24 -12.36
CA ARG A 247 7.19 -19.81 -12.21
C ARG A 247 8.31 -18.91 -12.74
N ALA A 248 9.54 -19.44 -12.85
CA ALA A 248 10.67 -18.68 -13.39
C ALA A 248 10.44 -18.23 -14.84
N ILE A 249 9.86 -19.11 -15.66
CA ILE A 249 9.51 -18.79 -17.07
C ILE A 249 8.41 -17.70 -17.11
N TYR A 250 7.40 -17.85 -16.25
CA TYR A 250 6.34 -16.85 -16.13
C TYR A 250 6.87 -15.50 -15.65
N LEU A 251 7.76 -15.50 -14.65
CA LEU A 251 8.44 -14.30 -14.16
C LEU A 251 9.23 -13.58 -15.24
N ASP A 252 9.98 -14.33 -16.07
CA ASP A 252 10.72 -13.72 -17.17
C ASP A 252 9.78 -13.05 -18.16
N SER A 253 8.64 -13.66 -18.47
CA SER A 253 7.60 -13.05 -19.30
C SER A 253 7.03 -11.77 -18.67
N LEU A 254 6.76 -11.77 -17.36
CA LEU A 254 6.30 -10.59 -16.63
C LEU A 254 7.37 -9.49 -16.61
N ARG A 255 8.64 -9.83 -16.36
CA ARG A 255 9.78 -8.90 -16.40
C ARG A 255 9.89 -8.18 -17.74
N GLN A 256 9.77 -8.93 -18.83
CA GLN A 256 9.88 -8.36 -20.17
C GLN A 256 8.70 -7.45 -20.54
N ASN A 257 7.51 -7.72 -20.03
CA ASN A 257 6.28 -7.04 -20.46
C ASN A 257 5.72 -6.04 -19.43
N LYS A 258 5.89 -6.26 -18.14
CA LYS A 258 5.19 -5.51 -17.08
C LYS A 258 6.14 -4.91 -16.02
N PHE A 259 7.09 -5.68 -15.52
CA PHE A 259 7.93 -5.30 -14.38
C PHE A 259 9.35 -4.95 -14.79
N LYS A 260 9.68 -3.65 -14.79
CA LYS A 260 10.99 -3.17 -15.27
C LYS A 260 12.06 -3.11 -14.18
N ASN A 261 11.65 -3.08 -12.91
CA ASN A 261 12.54 -2.86 -11.76
C ASN A 261 12.92 -4.16 -11.04
N VAL A 262 12.87 -5.30 -11.74
CA VAL A 262 13.23 -6.60 -11.18
C VAL A 262 14.62 -7.00 -11.67
N ASN A 263 15.55 -7.21 -10.74
CA ASN A 263 16.89 -7.68 -11.02
C ASN A 263 16.94 -9.21 -11.08
N THR A 264 17.83 -9.75 -11.90
CA THR A 264 18.09 -11.19 -12.01
C THR A 264 19.57 -11.48 -11.86
N ASN A 265 19.94 -12.72 -11.47
CA ASN A 265 21.32 -13.14 -11.47
C ASN A 265 21.66 -13.94 -12.73
N ASN A 266 22.97 -14.08 -13.03
CA ASN A 266 23.45 -14.76 -14.22
C ASN A 266 22.92 -16.19 -14.36
N LEU A 267 22.77 -16.93 -13.26
CA LEU A 267 22.26 -18.31 -13.29
C LEU A 267 20.79 -18.36 -13.74
N PHE A 268 20.00 -17.36 -13.33
CA PHE A 268 18.62 -17.23 -13.79
C PHE A 268 18.56 -16.88 -15.28
N ASP A 269 19.36 -15.89 -15.71
CA ASP A 269 19.40 -15.46 -17.11
C ASP A 269 19.90 -16.60 -18.04
N ASP A 270 20.93 -17.34 -17.64
CA ASP A 270 21.42 -18.51 -18.37
C ASP A 270 20.35 -19.61 -18.44
N PHE A 271 19.60 -19.84 -17.35
CA PHE A 271 18.50 -20.81 -17.35
C PHE A 271 17.40 -20.41 -18.35
N ILE A 272 16.97 -19.16 -18.34
CA ILE A 272 15.94 -18.62 -19.24
C ILE A 272 16.43 -18.70 -20.69
N LYS A 273 17.66 -18.29 -20.96
CA LYS A 273 18.27 -18.37 -22.27
C LYS A 273 18.28 -19.82 -22.79
N ASN A 274 18.80 -20.76 -22.01
CA ASN A 274 18.84 -22.16 -22.36
C ASN A 274 17.45 -22.78 -22.59
N PHE A 275 16.42 -22.28 -21.85
CA PHE A 275 15.05 -22.74 -22.03
C PHE A 275 14.48 -22.34 -23.40
N TYR A 276 14.73 -21.10 -23.85
CA TYR A 276 14.21 -20.61 -25.13
C TYR A 276 15.06 -21.03 -26.36
N GLU A 277 16.37 -21.25 -26.19
CA GLU A 277 17.30 -21.59 -27.28
C GLU A 277 17.33 -23.10 -27.63
N PHE A 278 16.21 -23.83 -27.38
CA PHE A 278 16.14 -25.27 -27.61
C PHE A 278 16.42 -25.71 -29.06
N LYS A 279 16.19 -24.82 -30.03
CA LYS A 279 16.43 -25.13 -31.45
C LYS A 279 17.92 -25.39 -31.75
N ASP A 280 18.81 -24.81 -30.96
CA ASP A 280 20.25 -24.97 -31.10
C ASP A 280 20.79 -26.14 -30.28
N ALA A 281 19.92 -26.87 -29.59
CA ALA A 281 20.32 -28.07 -28.84
C ALA A 281 21.01 -29.08 -29.72
N LYS A 282 22.20 -29.51 -29.31
CA LYS A 282 22.95 -30.59 -29.99
C LYS A 282 22.43 -31.94 -29.48
N LEU A 283 22.01 -32.78 -30.42
CA LEU A 283 21.63 -34.15 -30.12
C LEU A 283 22.85 -35.06 -30.25
N SER A 284 22.92 -36.10 -29.43
CA SER A 284 23.95 -37.15 -29.50
C SER A 284 23.61 -38.20 -30.58
N ILE A 285 22.38 -38.20 -31.08
CA ILE A 285 21.94 -39.04 -32.21
C ILE A 285 22.69 -38.58 -33.47
N SER A 286 23.18 -39.55 -34.25
CA SER A 286 23.91 -39.26 -35.48
C SER A 286 23.03 -38.55 -36.52
N GLU A 287 23.65 -37.71 -37.36
CA GLU A 287 22.94 -37.02 -38.43
C GLU A 287 22.26 -37.99 -39.40
N ASP A 288 22.88 -39.16 -39.68
CA ASP A 288 22.30 -40.16 -40.55
C ASP A 288 21.05 -40.80 -39.97
N GLU A 289 20.99 -41.03 -38.67
CA GLU A 289 19.77 -41.48 -38.00
C GLU A 289 18.69 -40.40 -37.99
N LEU A 290 19.05 -39.14 -37.84
CA LEU A 290 18.10 -38.02 -37.85
C LEU A 290 17.48 -37.80 -39.23
N LYS A 291 18.09 -38.24 -40.33
CA LYS A 291 17.53 -38.18 -41.70
C LYS A 291 16.20 -38.93 -41.86
N VAL A 292 15.87 -39.83 -40.96
CA VAL A 292 14.57 -40.55 -40.94
C VAL A 292 13.44 -39.61 -40.52
N LEU A 293 13.77 -38.59 -39.75
CA LEU A 293 12.82 -37.61 -39.25
C LEU A 293 12.68 -36.44 -40.23
N ARG A 294 11.49 -35.86 -40.27
CA ARG A 294 11.26 -34.56 -40.92
C ARG A 294 11.80 -33.43 -40.03
N ASP A 295 12.12 -32.29 -40.64
CA ASP A 295 12.73 -31.15 -39.92
C ASP A 295 11.94 -30.72 -38.68
N TYR A 296 10.61 -30.66 -38.78
CA TYR A 296 9.77 -30.30 -37.61
C TYR A 296 9.81 -31.36 -36.51
N GLN A 297 9.99 -32.68 -36.88
CA GLN A 297 10.13 -33.75 -35.90
C GLN A 297 11.45 -33.65 -35.18
N VAL A 298 12.56 -33.34 -35.90
CA VAL A 298 13.86 -33.04 -35.28
C VAL A 298 13.74 -31.88 -34.30
N THR A 299 13.03 -30.85 -34.69
CA THR A 299 12.73 -29.70 -33.80
C THR A 299 11.95 -30.13 -32.54
N GLY A 300 10.96 -31.01 -32.70
CA GLY A 300 10.20 -31.58 -31.59
C GLY A 300 11.05 -32.44 -30.66
N VAL A 301 11.97 -33.26 -31.21
CA VAL A 301 12.94 -34.05 -30.40
C VAL A 301 13.85 -33.11 -29.60
N LYS A 302 14.39 -32.08 -30.23
CA LYS A 302 15.22 -31.06 -29.55
C LYS A 302 14.45 -30.38 -28.44
N TRP A 303 13.19 -30.03 -28.68
CA TRP A 303 12.33 -29.42 -27.66
C TRP A 303 12.09 -30.38 -26.48
N LEU A 304 11.70 -31.64 -26.73
CA LEU A 304 11.52 -32.65 -25.69
C LEU A 304 12.80 -32.86 -24.87
N TYR A 305 13.95 -32.91 -25.54
CA TYR A 305 15.24 -33.03 -24.88
C TYR A 305 15.55 -31.81 -24.00
N ASN A 306 15.29 -30.61 -24.49
CA ASN A 306 15.53 -29.37 -23.73
C ASN A 306 14.65 -29.27 -22.49
N ILE A 307 13.35 -29.56 -22.58
CA ILE A 307 12.46 -29.56 -21.40
C ILE A 307 12.89 -30.63 -20.40
N HIS A 308 13.39 -31.79 -20.84
CA HIS A 308 13.96 -32.76 -19.95
C HIS A 308 15.20 -32.21 -19.20
N LYS A 309 16.16 -31.62 -19.93
CA LYS A 309 17.38 -31.04 -19.34
C LYS A 309 17.05 -29.91 -18.36
N THR A 310 16.05 -29.11 -18.64
CA THR A 310 15.60 -28.06 -17.77
C THR A 310 14.69 -28.56 -16.62
N GLY A 311 14.34 -29.89 -16.62
CA GLY A 311 13.52 -30.54 -15.59
C GLY A 311 12.06 -30.15 -15.63
N PHE A 312 11.54 -29.78 -16.81
CA PHE A 312 10.11 -29.55 -17.03
C PHE A 312 9.43 -30.75 -17.65
N GLY A 313 8.10 -30.81 -17.50
CA GLY A 313 7.24 -31.58 -18.35
C GLY A 313 6.77 -30.77 -19.55
N GLY A 314 6.23 -31.45 -20.58
CA GLY A 314 5.69 -30.79 -21.75
C GLY A 314 4.54 -31.55 -22.39
N ILE A 315 3.79 -30.87 -23.25
CA ILE A 315 2.70 -31.44 -24.04
C ILE A 315 3.09 -31.31 -25.52
N LEU A 316 3.33 -32.43 -26.19
CA LEU A 316 3.54 -32.44 -27.63
C LEU A 316 2.17 -32.44 -28.34
N ALA A 317 1.71 -31.25 -28.70
CA ALA A 317 0.37 -30.97 -29.19
C ALA A 317 0.23 -30.97 -30.72
N ASP A 318 1.14 -31.68 -31.43
CA ASP A 318 1.06 -31.82 -32.87
C ASP A 318 -0.29 -32.47 -33.28
N GLU A 319 -0.74 -32.21 -34.51
CA GLU A 319 -1.93 -32.85 -35.05
C GLU A 319 -1.77 -34.35 -35.20
N MET A 320 -2.88 -35.05 -35.37
CA MET A 320 -2.89 -36.51 -35.58
C MET A 320 -2.16 -36.85 -36.88
N GLY A 321 -1.30 -37.87 -36.85
CA GLY A 321 -0.53 -38.30 -38.02
C GLY A 321 0.81 -37.61 -38.19
N LEU A 322 1.16 -36.58 -37.43
CA LEU A 322 2.45 -35.88 -37.54
C LEU A 322 3.62 -36.58 -36.82
N GLY A 323 3.43 -37.82 -36.37
CA GLY A 323 4.51 -38.66 -35.85
C GLY A 323 4.94 -38.31 -34.43
N LYS A 324 3.99 -38.02 -33.50
CA LYS A 324 4.31 -37.83 -32.08
C LYS A 324 5.05 -39.01 -31.47
N THR A 325 4.68 -40.24 -31.85
CA THR A 325 5.28 -41.46 -31.35
C THR A 325 6.75 -41.52 -31.75
N ILE A 326 7.09 -41.30 -33.01
CA ILE A 326 8.48 -41.36 -33.49
C ILE A 326 9.33 -40.26 -32.83
N GLN A 327 8.80 -39.05 -32.65
CA GLN A 327 9.48 -37.97 -31.91
C GLN A 327 9.79 -38.41 -30.48
N THR A 328 8.84 -39.05 -29.79
CA THR A 328 9.01 -39.55 -28.42
C THR A 328 10.09 -40.67 -28.38
N ILE A 329 10.08 -41.58 -29.33
CA ILE A 329 11.08 -42.65 -29.42
C ILE A 329 12.50 -42.07 -29.63
N TYR A 330 12.66 -41.09 -30.52
CA TYR A 330 13.95 -40.45 -30.74
C TYR A 330 14.40 -39.61 -29.52
N TYR A 331 13.48 -39.01 -28.81
CA TYR A 331 13.79 -38.37 -27.51
C TYR A 331 14.31 -39.40 -26.49
N ILE A 332 13.67 -40.59 -26.39
CA ILE A 332 14.13 -41.67 -25.52
C ILE A 332 15.51 -42.16 -25.94
N LYS A 333 15.75 -42.33 -27.26
CA LYS A 333 17.09 -42.68 -27.79
C LYS A 333 18.15 -41.67 -27.37
N GLN A 334 17.83 -40.36 -27.49
CA GLN A 334 18.73 -39.29 -27.08
C GLN A 334 19.14 -39.43 -25.61
N ILE A 335 18.18 -39.65 -24.71
CA ILE A 335 18.48 -39.81 -23.30
C ILE A 335 19.29 -41.05 -23.01
N LEU A 336 18.98 -42.19 -23.67
CA LEU A 336 19.73 -43.43 -23.48
C LEU A 336 21.16 -43.39 -24.00
N LEU A 337 21.46 -42.50 -24.96
CA LEU A 337 22.84 -42.24 -25.39
C LEU A 337 23.67 -41.53 -24.32
N GLU A 338 23.02 -40.74 -23.46
CA GLU A 338 23.66 -40.02 -22.38
C GLU A 338 23.66 -40.83 -21.06
N ASP A 339 22.53 -41.47 -20.74
CA ASP A 339 22.37 -42.35 -19.58
C ASP A 339 21.75 -43.69 -19.99
N ARG A 340 22.59 -44.68 -20.16
CA ARG A 340 22.20 -46.04 -20.54
C ARG A 340 21.30 -46.73 -19.50
N ASN A 341 21.26 -46.24 -18.26
CA ASN A 341 20.46 -46.80 -17.19
C ASN A 341 19.10 -46.09 -17.01
N ALA A 342 18.82 -45.06 -17.81
CA ALA A 342 17.56 -44.38 -17.78
C ALA A 342 16.39 -45.32 -18.02
N LYS A 343 15.32 -45.18 -17.26
CA LYS A 343 14.11 -45.99 -17.35
C LYS A 343 12.92 -45.11 -17.71
N PHE A 344 12.11 -45.58 -18.63
CA PHE A 344 10.95 -44.86 -19.11
C PHE A 344 9.68 -45.69 -18.87
N LEU A 345 8.62 -45.03 -18.44
CA LEU A 345 7.28 -45.60 -18.34
C LEU A 345 6.37 -44.90 -19.35
N ILE A 346 5.81 -45.67 -20.27
CA ILE A 346 4.86 -45.16 -21.26
C ILE A 346 3.48 -45.71 -20.91
N VAL A 347 2.55 -44.81 -20.62
CA VAL A 347 1.17 -45.14 -20.26
C VAL A 347 0.26 -44.81 -21.45
N VAL A 348 -0.42 -45.81 -21.98
CA VAL A 348 -1.28 -45.68 -23.16
C VAL A 348 -2.56 -46.50 -23.01
N PRO A 349 -3.62 -46.19 -23.77
CA PRO A 349 -4.79 -47.05 -23.86
C PRO A 349 -4.40 -48.46 -24.32
N THR A 350 -5.05 -49.50 -23.81
CA THR A 350 -4.74 -50.90 -24.07
C THR A 350 -4.68 -51.23 -25.56
N SER A 351 -5.53 -50.62 -26.39
CA SER A 351 -5.55 -50.76 -27.83
C SER A 351 -4.29 -50.26 -28.54
N LEU A 352 -3.51 -49.40 -27.92
CA LEU A 352 -2.30 -48.81 -28.51
C LEU A 352 -1.00 -49.45 -28.02
N VAL A 353 -1.04 -50.34 -27.03
CA VAL A 353 0.17 -50.93 -26.42
C VAL A 353 1.03 -51.65 -27.47
N TYR A 354 0.40 -52.48 -28.32
CA TYR A 354 1.11 -53.21 -29.35
C TYR A 354 1.59 -52.33 -30.51
N ASN A 355 0.87 -51.25 -30.82
CA ASN A 355 1.32 -50.25 -31.80
C ASN A 355 2.60 -49.56 -31.32
N TRP A 356 2.66 -49.17 -30.05
CA TRP A 356 3.86 -48.60 -29.47
C TRP A 356 5.04 -49.55 -29.51
N LYS A 357 4.82 -50.84 -29.18
CA LYS A 357 5.88 -51.86 -29.28
C LYS A 357 6.41 -51.96 -30.72
N HIS A 358 5.51 -52.03 -31.70
CA HIS A 358 5.87 -52.08 -33.10
C HIS A 358 6.66 -50.86 -33.58
N GLU A 359 6.24 -49.64 -33.16
CA GLU A 359 6.97 -48.42 -33.46
C GLU A 359 8.38 -48.45 -32.86
N PHE A 360 8.54 -48.97 -31.63
CA PHE A 360 9.88 -49.16 -31.04
C PHE A 360 10.73 -50.16 -31.81
N GLU A 361 10.16 -51.22 -32.31
CA GLU A 361 10.87 -52.19 -33.16
C GLU A 361 11.35 -51.55 -34.46
N MET A 362 10.56 -50.66 -35.05
CA MET A 362 10.92 -49.96 -36.29
C MET A 362 11.95 -48.85 -36.07
N TYR A 363 11.78 -48.03 -35.03
CA TYR A 363 12.55 -46.79 -34.88
C TYR A 363 13.46 -46.76 -33.65
N GLY A 364 13.22 -47.64 -32.66
CA GLY A 364 13.97 -47.63 -31.39
C GLY A 364 15.33 -48.32 -31.47
N GLY A 365 15.55 -49.12 -32.50
CA GLY A 365 16.78 -49.96 -32.61
C GLY A 365 16.79 -51.04 -31.51
N ASN A 366 17.87 -51.12 -30.74
CA ASN A 366 18.05 -52.14 -29.69
C ASN A 366 17.49 -51.76 -28.32
N ILE A 367 16.53 -50.84 -28.24
CA ILE A 367 15.91 -50.45 -26.96
C ILE A 367 15.00 -51.58 -26.47
N PRO A 368 15.25 -52.20 -25.28
CA PRO A 368 14.42 -53.26 -24.76
C PRO A 368 13.06 -52.70 -24.30
N VAL A 369 11.97 -53.28 -24.79
CA VAL A 369 10.62 -52.89 -24.45
C VAL A 369 9.89 -54.05 -23.78
N SER A 370 9.35 -53.81 -22.58
CA SER A 370 8.49 -54.75 -21.85
C SER A 370 7.08 -54.25 -21.79
N ILE A 371 6.10 -55.09 -22.15
CA ILE A 371 4.68 -54.76 -22.04
C ILE A 371 4.17 -55.21 -20.68
N VAL A 372 3.53 -54.29 -19.98
CA VAL A 372 2.78 -54.59 -18.77
C VAL A 372 1.29 -54.36 -19.09
N SER A 373 0.57 -55.45 -19.33
CA SER A 373 -0.87 -55.40 -19.61
C SER A 373 -1.57 -56.59 -18.93
N GLY A 374 -2.80 -56.45 -18.52
CA GLY A 374 -3.61 -57.49 -17.89
C GLY A 374 -4.17 -57.09 -16.53
N THR A 375 -5.13 -57.88 -16.05
CA THR A 375 -5.66 -57.74 -14.68
C THR A 375 -4.69 -58.33 -13.68
N LYS A 376 -4.56 -57.74 -12.51
CA LYS A 376 -3.93 -58.37 -11.35
C LYS A 376 -4.58 -59.73 -11.11
N ASN A 377 -3.85 -60.80 -11.31
CA ASN A 377 -4.15 -62.09 -10.67
C ASN A 377 -3.65 -62.07 -9.24
#